data_09c8a555ab65a411e8888147039bbb68
#
_entry.id   09c8a555ab65a411e8888147039bbb68
#
_cell.length_a   1.000
_cell.length_b   1.000
_cell.length_c   1.000
_cell.angle_alpha   90.00
_cell.angle_beta   90.00
_cell.angle_gamma   90.00
#
_symmetry.space_group_name_H-M   'P 1'
#
loop_
_entity.id
_entity.type
_entity.pdbx_description
1 polymer ?
#
loop_
_entity_poly.entity_id
_entity_poly.type
_entity_poly.pdbx_seq_one_letter_code
_entity_poly.pdbx_strand_id
1 'polypeptide(L)'
;MKKVAGVIVDGHKFLLVFMLIIAVLCGLLIPKVEINTDMTKYLPDDSSMAQGIDIMAESFNNMTTTQTIRVMFKGLNEEQIVAVKDYLENITNVDSVSYVAGSEDYNKDGYTKFVVNTSFTYGSPEELAIEDAIEKAFSAYDMELMNDNTSTMELPWVIIGVALVLLLAILFV
;
A
#
# COMPACT_ATOMS: atom_id res chain seq x y z
N MET A 1 -8.87 35.68 31.28
CA MET A 1 -8.13 34.44 31.52
C MET A 1 -8.67 33.62 32.71
N LYS A 2 -8.96 34.20 33.88
CA LYS A 2 -9.47 33.48 35.06
C LYS A 2 -10.83 32.75 34.84
N LYS A 3 -11.75 33.32 34.04
CA LYS A 3 -13.06 32.70 33.74
C LYS A 3 -12.94 31.47 32.84
N VAL A 4 -12.01 31.47 31.89
CA VAL A 4 -11.77 30.30 31.00
C VAL A 4 -11.12 29.19 31.78
N ALA A 5 -10.16 29.48 32.66
CA ALA A 5 -9.55 28.48 33.52
C ALA A 5 -10.55 27.81 34.46
N GLY A 6 -11.51 28.60 35.05
CA GLY A 6 -12.60 28.04 35.86
C GLY A 6 -13.50 27.06 35.12
N VAL A 7 -13.92 27.38 33.89
CA VAL A 7 -14.74 26.53 33.06
C VAL A 7 -14.01 25.22 32.69
N ILE A 8 -12.70 25.28 32.46
CA ILE A 8 -11.89 24.08 32.18
C ILE A 8 -11.77 23.20 33.41
N VAL A 9 -11.54 23.78 34.61
CA VAL A 9 -11.41 23.03 35.85
C VAL A 9 -12.73 22.39 36.26
N ASP A 10 -13.84 23.13 36.17
CA ASP A 10 -15.18 22.61 36.55
C ASP A 10 -15.73 21.64 35.50
N GLY A 11 -15.35 21.83 34.22
CA GLY A 11 -15.80 21.00 33.10
C GLY A 11 -14.83 19.87 32.69
N HIS A 12 -13.77 19.60 33.47
CA HIS A 12 -12.71 18.67 33.08
C HIS A 12 -13.22 17.28 32.68
N LYS A 13 -14.23 16.76 33.38
CA LYS A 13 -14.84 15.43 33.06
C LYS A 13 -15.54 15.45 31.71
N PHE A 14 -16.25 16.53 31.39
CA PHE A 14 -16.90 16.67 30.09
C PHE A 14 -15.87 16.81 28.97
N LEU A 15 -14.83 17.62 29.18
CA LEU A 15 -13.74 17.81 28.23
C LEU A 15 -13.00 16.49 27.98
N LEU A 16 -12.77 15.69 29.01
CA LEU A 16 -12.15 14.37 28.92
C LEU A 16 -12.98 13.41 28.05
N VAL A 17 -14.29 13.31 28.33
CA VAL A 17 -15.19 12.46 27.54
C VAL A 17 -15.25 12.93 26.09
N PHE A 18 -15.31 14.23 25.84
CA PHE A 18 -15.32 14.81 24.51
C PHE A 18 -14.03 14.47 23.72
N MET A 19 -12.86 14.63 24.35
CA MET A 19 -11.57 14.27 23.74
C MET A 19 -11.46 12.77 23.47
N LEU A 20 -12.02 11.92 24.35
CA LEU A 20 -12.04 10.48 24.14
C LEU A 20 -12.92 10.10 22.93
N ILE A 21 -14.08 10.75 22.78
CA ILE A 21 -14.95 10.55 21.61
C ILE A 21 -14.23 10.93 20.32
N ILE A 22 -13.54 12.07 20.31
CA ILE A 22 -12.76 12.50 19.13
C ILE A 22 -11.64 11.50 18.83
N ALA A 23 -10.92 11.03 19.84
CA ALA A 23 -9.85 10.05 19.63
C ALA A 23 -10.36 8.73 19.03
N VAL A 24 -11.50 8.24 19.50
CA VAL A 24 -12.15 7.05 18.94
C VAL A 24 -12.61 7.31 17.49
N LEU A 25 -13.22 8.46 17.21
CA LEU A 25 -13.64 8.85 15.86
C LEU A 25 -12.44 8.92 14.90
N CYS A 26 -11.33 9.55 15.33
CA CYS A 26 -10.10 9.59 14.54
C CYS A 26 -9.56 8.19 14.29
N GLY A 27 -9.53 7.33 15.31
CA GLY A 27 -9.09 5.94 15.16
C GLY A 27 -9.90 5.14 14.15
N LEU A 28 -11.21 5.35 14.08
CA LEU A 28 -12.09 4.72 13.09
C LEU A 28 -11.90 5.24 11.66
N LEU A 29 -11.35 6.44 11.52
CA LEU A 29 -11.09 7.06 10.21
C LEU A 29 -9.71 6.70 9.65
N ILE A 30 -8.76 6.24 10.48
CA ILE A 30 -7.40 5.86 10.04
C ILE A 30 -7.41 4.86 8.86
N PRO A 31 -8.23 3.78 8.86
CA PRO A 31 -8.26 2.84 7.74
C PRO A 31 -8.78 3.43 6.42
N LYS A 32 -9.39 4.61 6.46
CA LYS A 32 -9.91 5.31 5.28
C LYS A 32 -8.94 6.36 4.72
N VAL A 33 -7.78 6.53 5.35
CA VAL A 33 -6.77 7.47 4.90
C VAL A 33 -5.90 6.77 3.85
N GLU A 34 -6.08 7.15 2.60
CA GLU A 34 -5.21 6.73 1.50
C GLU A 34 -3.93 7.58 1.55
N ILE A 35 -2.81 6.91 1.73
CA ILE A 35 -1.51 7.57 1.68
C ILE A 35 -1.06 7.57 0.23
N ASN A 36 -1.09 8.73 -0.41
CA ASN A 36 -0.53 8.87 -1.74
C ASN A 36 1.00 8.97 -1.64
N THR A 37 1.69 7.92 -2.02
CA THR A 37 3.17 7.86 -2.05
C THR A 37 3.77 8.37 -3.35
N ASP A 38 2.93 8.75 -4.31
CA ASP A 38 3.38 9.30 -5.59
C ASP A 38 3.97 10.71 -5.37
N MET A 39 5.29 10.76 -5.25
CA MET A 39 6.03 12.01 -5.06
C MET A 39 5.91 12.96 -6.25
N THR A 40 5.54 12.48 -7.43
CA THR A 40 5.42 13.30 -8.63
C THR A 40 4.30 14.33 -8.50
N LYS A 41 3.24 14.01 -7.76
CA LYS A 41 2.10 14.91 -7.49
C LYS A 41 2.45 16.10 -6.57
N TYR A 42 3.58 16.02 -5.88
CA TYR A 42 4.05 17.11 -5.00
C TYR A 42 5.09 18.01 -5.67
N LEU A 43 5.46 17.72 -6.92
CA LEU A 43 6.37 18.54 -7.69
C LEU A 43 5.66 19.84 -8.14
N PRO A 44 6.32 21.01 -8.04
CA PRO A 44 5.81 22.23 -8.66
C PRO A 44 5.68 22.03 -10.18
N ASP A 45 4.58 22.50 -10.76
CA ASP A 45 4.27 22.34 -12.18
C ASP A 45 5.36 22.97 -13.10
N ASP A 46 6.09 23.97 -12.61
CA ASP A 46 7.16 24.66 -13.31
C ASP A 46 8.53 23.99 -13.12
N SER A 47 8.63 22.91 -12.34
CA SER A 47 9.90 22.20 -12.14
C SER A 47 10.34 21.47 -13.42
N SER A 48 11.68 21.44 -13.64
CA SER A 48 12.24 20.67 -14.76
C SER A 48 11.91 19.19 -14.72
N MET A 49 11.63 18.65 -13.52
CA MET A 49 11.25 17.26 -13.34
C MET A 49 9.79 17.01 -13.73
N ALA A 50 8.87 17.92 -13.40
CA ALA A 50 7.49 17.84 -13.86
C ALA A 50 7.41 17.94 -15.38
N GLN A 51 8.12 18.91 -16.00
CA GLN A 51 8.21 19.04 -17.45
C GLN A 51 8.82 17.79 -18.11
N GLY A 52 9.82 17.16 -17.49
CA GLY A 52 10.41 15.92 -17.99
C GLY A 52 9.42 14.75 -17.97
N ILE A 53 8.61 14.64 -16.92
CA ILE A 53 7.54 13.62 -16.81
C ILE A 53 6.49 13.85 -17.90
N ASP A 54 6.05 15.09 -18.13
CA ASP A 54 5.07 15.42 -19.16
C ASP A 54 5.59 15.09 -20.56
N ILE A 55 6.85 15.42 -20.87
CA ILE A 55 7.49 15.08 -22.15
C ILE A 55 7.58 13.55 -22.33
N MET A 56 7.92 12.82 -21.27
CA MET A 56 7.95 11.36 -21.30
C MET A 56 6.55 10.78 -21.53
N ALA A 57 5.53 11.34 -20.86
CA ALA A 57 4.14 10.92 -21.03
C ALA A 57 3.65 11.11 -22.46
N GLU A 58 4.00 12.24 -23.06
CA GLU A 58 3.58 12.59 -24.42
C GLU A 58 4.36 11.81 -25.49
N SER A 59 5.66 11.58 -25.27
CA SER A 59 6.55 10.95 -26.27
C SER A 59 6.55 9.42 -26.19
N PHE A 60 6.30 8.85 -25.02
CA PHE A 60 6.36 7.40 -24.75
C PHE A 60 5.02 6.96 -24.14
N ASN A 61 4.06 6.70 -24.99
CA ASN A 61 2.63 6.51 -24.71
C ASN A 61 2.27 5.43 -23.65
N ASN A 62 3.23 4.78 -22.99
CA ASN A 62 3.02 3.73 -22.00
C ASN A 62 4.06 3.73 -20.84
N MET A 63 4.89 4.75 -20.68
CA MET A 63 5.96 4.72 -19.68
C MET A 63 5.69 5.54 -18.41
N THR A 64 4.59 6.28 -18.34
CA THR A 64 4.43 7.29 -17.30
C THR A 64 3.84 6.82 -15.99
N THR A 65 3.24 5.64 -15.94
CA THR A 65 2.64 5.11 -14.70
C THR A 65 2.58 3.58 -14.66
N THR A 66 3.55 2.90 -15.27
CA THR A 66 3.58 1.44 -15.15
C THR A 66 3.98 1.09 -13.73
N GLN A 67 3.01 0.68 -12.94
CA GLN A 67 3.27 0.08 -11.65
C GLN A 67 3.71 -1.35 -11.84
N THR A 68 4.64 -1.79 -11.01
CA THR A 68 5.15 -3.15 -11.04
C THR A 68 4.82 -3.86 -9.74
N ILE A 69 4.11 -4.97 -9.87
CA ILE A 69 3.85 -5.90 -8.76
C ILE A 69 4.79 -7.09 -8.98
N ARG A 70 5.67 -7.35 -8.03
CA ARG A 70 6.56 -8.50 -8.07
C ARG A 70 5.95 -9.63 -7.26
N VAL A 71 5.78 -10.77 -7.90
CA VAL A 71 5.28 -11.98 -7.26
C VAL A 71 6.40 -13.00 -7.28
N MET A 72 6.77 -13.50 -6.13
CA MET A 72 7.83 -14.50 -5.97
C MET A 72 7.24 -15.79 -5.42
N PHE A 73 7.55 -16.89 -6.08
CA PHE A 73 7.13 -18.22 -5.69
C PHE A 73 8.32 -19.09 -5.35
N LYS A 74 8.16 -19.97 -4.38
CA LYS A 74 9.17 -20.95 -4.01
C LYS A 74 8.83 -22.32 -4.55
N GLY A 75 9.82 -22.98 -5.19
CA GLY A 75 9.74 -24.38 -5.55
C GLY A 75 8.79 -24.73 -6.68
N LEU A 76 8.52 -23.82 -7.62
CA LEU A 76 7.72 -24.11 -8.82
C LEU A 76 8.49 -25.06 -9.77
N ASN A 77 7.77 -26.01 -10.34
CA ASN A 77 8.24 -26.77 -11.49
C ASN A 77 7.94 -26.05 -12.81
N GLU A 78 8.51 -26.52 -13.93
CA GLU A 78 8.36 -25.87 -15.24
C GLU A 78 6.89 -25.77 -15.70
N GLU A 79 6.07 -26.78 -15.44
CA GLU A 79 4.64 -26.77 -15.81
C GLU A 79 3.88 -25.71 -14.97
N GLN A 80 4.20 -25.62 -13.68
CA GLN A 80 3.61 -24.62 -12.79
C GLN A 80 4.04 -23.21 -13.19
N ILE A 81 5.29 -22.99 -13.58
CA ILE A 81 5.78 -21.70 -14.04
C ILE A 81 4.97 -21.21 -15.25
N VAL A 82 4.72 -22.09 -16.21
CA VAL A 82 3.91 -21.74 -17.40
C VAL A 82 2.47 -21.44 -16.98
N ALA A 83 1.87 -22.27 -16.14
CA ALA A 83 0.50 -22.09 -15.68
C ALA A 83 0.31 -20.80 -14.86
N VAL A 84 1.27 -20.48 -13.97
CA VAL A 84 1.26 -19.24 -13.17
C VAL A 84 1.38 -18.03 -14.10
N LYS A 85 2.32 -18.06 -15.05
CA LYS A 85 2.49 -16.96 -16.01
C LYS A 85 1.21 -16.73 -16.81
N ASP A 86 0.63 -17.80 -17.36
CA ASP A 86 -0.61 -17.74 -18.16
C ASP A 86 -1.77 -17.17 -17.33
N TYR A 87 -1.89 -17.57 -16.07
CA TYR A 87 -2.89 -17.01 -15.17
C TYR A 87 -2.68 -15.51 -14.91
N LEU A 88 -1.45 -15.11 -14.61
CA LEU A 88 -1.13 -13.69 -14.33
C LEU A 88 -1.40 -12.80 -15.54
N GLU A 89 -1.10 -13.27 -16.76
CA GLU A 89 -1.37 -12.53 -18.01
C GLU A 89 -2.87 -12.38 -18.29
N ASN A 90 -3.71 -13.27 -17.75
CA ASN A 90 -5.15 -13.24 -17.94
C ASN A 90 -5.92 -12.50 -16.82
N ILE A 91 -5.23 -11.96 -15.82
CA ILE A 91 -5.89 -11.14 -14.79
C ILE A 91 -6.34 -9.81 -15.43
N THR A 92 -7.57 -9.42 -15.12
CA THR A 92 -8.12 -8.13 -15.58
C THR A 92 -7.24 -6.97 -15.07
N ASN A 93 -6.97 -5.98 -15.93
CA ASN A 93 -6.15 -4.81 -15.64
C ASN A 93 -4.63 -5.06 -15.56
N VAL A 94 -4.16 -6.23 -15.93
CA VAL A 94 -2.74 -6.51 -16.14
C VAL A 94 -2.38 -6.18 -17.59
N ASP A 95 -1.36 -5.35 -17.78
CA ASP A 95 -0.89 -4.97 -19.12
C ASP A 95 0.09 -5.99 -19.69
N SER A 96 1.00 -6.50 -18.85
CA SER A 96 1.98 -7.50 -19.25
C SER A 96 2.62 -8.19 -18.05
N VAL A 97 3.15 -9.39 -18.27
CA VAL A 97 3.93 -10.12 -17.26
C VAL A 97 5.32 -10.39 -17.81
N SER A 98 6.33 -9.87 -17.11
CA SER A 98 7.72 -10.09 -17.47
C SER A 98 8.27 -11.30 -16.71
N TYR A 99 8.76 -12.27 -17.48
CA TYR A 99 9.46 -13.46 -17.00
C TYR A 99 10.40 -13.98 -18.11
N VAL A 100 11.64 -14.30 -17.73
CA VAL A 100 12.62 -14.89 -18.66
C VAL A 100 13.12 -16.20 -18.07
N ALA A 101 12.81 -17.31 -18.76
CA ALA A 101 13.26 -18.64 -18.36
C ALA A 101 14.80 -18.73 -18.36
N GLY A 102 15.35 -19.32 -17.31
CA GLY A 102 16.80 -19.51 -17.18
C GLY A 102 17.62 -18.27 -16.82
N SER A 103 16.99 -17.10 -16.67
CA SER A 103 17.68 -15.90 -16.18
C SER A 103 17.77 -15.93 -14.66
N GLU A 104 18.96 -15.61 -14.11
CA GLU A 104 19.17 -15.46 -12.66
C GLU A 104 18.38 -14.30 -12.06
N ASP A 105 17.97 -13.33 -12.87
CA ASP A 105 17.14 -12.20 -12.42
C ASP A 105 15.71 -12.64 -12.07
N TYR A 106 15.25 -13.75 -12.65
CA TYR A 106 13.91 -14.29 -12.45
C TYR A 106 13.89 -15.63 -11.71
N ASN A 107 14.99 -16.36 -11.73
CA ASN A 107 15.09 -17.70 -11.12
C ASN A 107 16.40 -17.80 -10.32
N LYS A 108 16.28 -17.86 -8.98
CA LYS A 108 17.45 -17.96 -8.10
C LYS A 108 17.08 -18.73 -6.83
N ASP A 109 17.98 -19.62 -6.40
CA ASP A 109 17.89 -20.35 -5.14
C ASP A 109 16.55 -21.08 -4.92
N GLY A 110 15.95 -21.58 -6.00
CA GLY A 110 14.64 -22.24 -5.96
C GLY A 110 13.44 -21.31 -5.91
N TYR A 111 13.66 -20.02 -6.08
CA TYR A 111 12.61 -19.02 -6.23
C TYR A 111 12.43 -18.63 -7.68
N THR A 112 11.17 -18.40 -8.05
CA THR A 112 10.78 -17.87 -9.36
C THR A 112 10.02 -16.57 -9.18
N LYS A 113 10.48 -15.49 -9.83
CA LYS A 113 9.90 -14.15 -9.76
C LYS A 113 9.19 -13.80 -11.06
N PHE A 114 7.98 -13.31 -10.95
CA PHE A 114 7.24 -12.67 -12.04
C PHE A 114 7.09 -11.19 -11.75
N VAL A 115 7.16 -10.38 -12.79
CA VAL A 115 6.93 -8.93 -12.71
C VAL A 115 5.67 -8.62 -13.50
N VAL A 116 4.61 -8.31 -12.77
CA VAL A 116 3.30 -7.95 -13.33
C VAL A 116 3.27 -6.44 -13.49
N ASN A 117 3.02 -5.96 -14.70
CA ASN A 117 2.94 -4.54 -15.02
C ASN A 117 1.49 -4.13 -15.21
N THR A 118 1.13 -3.00 -14.63
CA THR A 118 -0.20 -2.38 -14.77
C THR A 118 -0.10 -0.88 -14.93
N SER A 119 -1.02 -0.30 -15.69
CA SER A 119 -1.13 1.16 -15.89
C SER A 119 -1.87 1.86 -14.74
N PHE A 120 -2.39 1.12 -13.79
CA PHE A 120 -3.14 1.68 -12.67
C PHE A 120 -2.19 2.19 -11.58
N THR A 121 -2.58 3.30 -10.95
CA THR A 121 -1.80 3.90 -9.87
C THR A 121 -1.85 3.03 -8.62
N TYR A 122 -0.76 3.00 -7.87
CA TYR A 122 -0.67 2.33 -6.57
C TYR A 122 -1.83 2.71 -5.62
N GLY A 123 -2.41 1.71 -4.99
CA GLY A 123 -3.56 1.87 -4.08
C GLY A 123 -4.88 2.16 -4.78
N SER A 124 -4.92 2.16 -6.13
CA SER A 124 -6.21 2.25 -6.84
C SER A 124 -7.04 0.98 -6.63
N PRO A 125 -8.38 1.06 -6.68
CA PRO A 125 -9.24 -0.12 -6.57
C PRO A 125 -8.91 -1.20 -7.60
N GLU A 126 -8.45 -0.81 -8.78
CA GLU A 126 -8.07 -1.68 -9.88
C GLU A 126 -6.77 -2.43 -9.59
N GLU A 127 -5.78 -1.74 -9.03
CA GLU A 127 -4.49 -2.34 -8.65
C GLU A 127 -4.67 -3.28 -7.46
N LEU A 128 -5.40 -2.86 -6.42
CA LEU A 128 -5.73 -3.71 -5.28
C LEU A 128 -6.52 -4.96 -5.68
N ALA A 129 -7.36 -4.87 -6.73
CA ALA A 129 -8.07 -6.02 -7.26
C ALA A 129 -7.14 -7.04 -7.93
N ILE A 130 -6.04 -6.57 -8.56
CA ILE A 130 -5.00 -7.45 -9.10
C ILE A 130 -4.30 -8.21 -7.97
N GLU A 131 -3.87 -7.51 -6.93
CA GLU A 131 -3.22 -8.11 -5.76
C GLU A 131 -4.12 -9.16 -5.08
N ASP A 132 -5.37 -8.81 -4.81
CA ASP A 132 -6.37 -9.72 -4.21
C ASP A 132 -6.63 -10.95 -5.09
N ALA A 133 -6.66 -10.78 -6.42
CA ALA A 133 -6.81 -11.90 -7.35
C ALA A 133 -5.60 -12.85 -7.30
N ILE A 134 -4.38 -12.30 -7.23
CA ILE A 134 -3.15 -13.10 -7.10
C ILE A 134 -3.13 -13.85 -5.77
N GLU A 135 -3.37 -13.16 -4.66
CA GLU A 135 -3.37 -13.78 -3.32
C GLU A 135 -4.39 -14.90 -3.20
N LYS A 136 -5.60 -14.69 -3.70
CA LYS A 136 -6.66 -15.72 -3.68
C LYS A 136 -6.33 -16.92 -4.55
N ALA A 137 -5.82 -16.70 -5.75
CA ALA A 137 -5.52 -17.77 -6.68
C ALA A 137 -4.36 -18.66 -6.19
N PHE A 138 -3.38 -18.05 -5.56
CA PHE A 138 -2.15 -18.72 -5.16
C PHE A 138 -1.99 -18.89 -3.65
N SER A 139 -3.08 -18.78 -2.90
CA SER A 139 -3.09 -18.93 -1.43
C SER A 139 -2.54 -20.26 -0.90
N ALA A 140 -2.48 -21.30 -1.74
CA ALA A 140 -1.91 -22.62 -1.41
C ALA A 140 -0.41 -22.73 -1.73
N TYR A 141 0.18 -21.74 -2.37
CA TYR A 141 1.59 -21.70 -2.73
C TYR A 141 2.39 -20.92 -1.68
N ASP A 142 3.68 -21.28 -1.54
CA ASP A 142 4.63 -20.46 -0.77
C ASP A 142 5.04 -19.29 -1.67
N MET A 143 4.33 -18.17 -1.52
CA MET A 143 4.54 -16.98 -2.35
C MET A 143 4.67 -15.73 -1.49
N GLU A 144 5.41 -14.76 -2.02
CA GLU A 144 5.48 -13.41 -1.51
C GLU A 144 5.14 -12.41 -2.60
N LEU A 145 4.33 -11.42 -2.27
CA LEU A 145 3.95 -10.33 -3.14
C LEU A 145 4.62 -9.05 -2.68
N MET A 146 5.29 -8.35 -3.59
CA MET A 146 5.95 -7.09 -3.32
C MET A 146 5.56 -6.08 -4.40
N ASN A 147 5.01 -4.97 -3.97
CA ASN A 147 4.77 -3.82 -4.81
C ASN A 147 5.92 -2.81 -4.63
N ASP A 148 6.33 -2.11 -5.68
CA ASP A 148 7.44 -1.13 -5.62
C ASP A 148 7.17 0.03 -4.65
N ASN A 149 5.91 0.26 -4.32
CA ASN A 149 5.48 1.28 -3.37
C ASN A 149 5.07 0.73 -2.00
N THR A 150 5.29 -0.54 -1.71
CA THR A 150 4.99 -1.11 -0.40
C THR A 150 5.94 -0.60 0.67
N SER A 151 5.69 0.59 1.12
CA SER A 151 5.71 0.80 2.55
C SER A 151 4.33 0.40 3.08
N THR A 152 4.00 -0.86 3.15
CA THR A 152 2.93 -1.34 4.02
C THR A 152 3.36 -0.97 5.43
N MET A 153 3.04 0.25 5.83
CA MET A 153 2.94 0.58 7.24
C MET A 153 1.78 -0.28 7.74
N GLU A 154 2.04 -1.54 8.03
CA GLU A 154 1.17 -2.28 8.93
C GLU A 154 1.06 -1.42 10.17
N LEU A 155 -0.06 -0.72 10.31
CA LEU A 155 -0.31 0.07 11.50
C LEU A 155 -0.21 -0.92 12.67
N PRO A 156 0.73 -0.72 13.59
CA PRO A 156 0.91 -1.65 14.69
C PRO A 156 -0.25 -1.48 15.67
N TRP A 157 -1.39 -2.08 15.34
CA TRP A 157 -2.62 -2.03 16.13
C TRP A 157 -2.38 -2.36 17.59
N VAL A 158 -1.40 -3.24 17.86
CA VAL A 158 -0.99 -3.58 19.24
C VAL A 158 -0.38 -2.37 19.93
N ILE A 159 0.49 -1.61 19.27
CA ILE A 159 1.12 -0.40 19.84
C ILE A 159 0.07 0.68 20.08
N ILE A 160 -0.85 0.87 19.14
CA ILE A 160 -1.96 1.83 19.28
C ILE A 160 -2.85 1.41 20.45
N GLY A 161 -3.19 0.14 20.57
CA GLY A 161 -3.99 -0.39 21.67
C GLY A 161 -3.31 -0.19 23.05
N VAL A 162 -2.02 -0.50 23.15
CA VAL A 162 -1.24 -0.29 24.38
C VAL A 162 -1.15 1.19 24.73
N ALA A 163 -0.88 2.06 23.74
CA ALA A 163 -0.81 3.50 23.96
C ALA A 163 -2.15 4.07 24.45
N LEU A 164 -3.28 3.59 23.90
CA LEU A 164 -4.61 4.01 24.29
C LEU A 164 -4.95 3.54 25.73
N VAL A 165 -4.58 2.31 26.09
CA VAL A 165 -4.75 1.78 27.46
C VAL A 165 -3.92 2.58 28.47
N LEU A 166 -2.65 2.89 28.16
CA LEU A 166 -1.78 3.72 28.99
C LEU A 166 -2.34 5.14 29.16
N LEU A 167 -2.85 5.74 28.08
CA LEU A 167 -3.45 7.05 28.12
C LEU A 167 -4.71 7.06 29.00
N LEU A 168 -5.56 6.05 28.89
CA LEU A 168 -6.71 5.88 29.78
C LEU A 168 -6.29 5.69 31.23
N ALA A 169 -5.27 4.88 31.52
CA ALA A 169 -4.77 4.67 32.86
C ALA A 169 -4.28 5.98 33.51
N ILE A 170 -3.55 6.81 32.75
CA ILE A 170 -3.08 8.13 33.21
C ILE A 170 -4.24 9.09 33.48
N LEU A 171 -5.30 9.01 32.67
CA LEU A 171 -6.46 9.89 32.82
C LEU A 171 -7.37 9.52 34.00
N PHE A 172 -7.29 8.27 34.49
CA PHE A 172 -8.09 7.79 35.64
C PHE A 172 -7.35 7.84 36.98
N VAL A 173 -6.06 8.17 36.99
CA VAL A 173 -5.26 8.43 38.19
C VAL A 173 -5.28 9.91 38.56
#